data_6e6b49a6ddad505fd8480352fc619f68
#
_entry.id   6e6b49a6ddad505fd8480352fc619f68
#
_cell.length_a   1.000
_cell.length_b   1.000
_cell.length_c   1.000
_cell.angle_alpha   90.00
_cell.angle_beta   90.00
_cell.angle_gamma   90.00
#
_symmetry.space_group_name_H-M   'P 1'
#
loop_
_entity.id
_entity.type
_entity.pdbx_description
1 polymer ?
#
loop_
_entity_poly.entity_id
_entity_poly.type
_entity_poly.pdbx_seq_one_letter_code
_entity_poly.pdbx_strand_id
1 'polypeptide(L)'
;MRQNNSKVIGVAGGVGSGKSTVLDILRRKHDAVICMADELGHEVMRPGTAGFDKIREAFGEAILSPEGEIDRELLARRVYRDPDQLRRLNAIVHPLVISEIRKRISERDCNRLFILETALLFETGCDQLCDEVWGVVTEDEIRIRRLKDSRGYSREKAESIMRNQHSNAALRTLCQRVLVNDGEPRDLEAQINVAVENLLENPK
;
A
#
# COMPACT_ATOMS: atom_id res chain seq x y z
N MET A 1 -26.05 -21.79 5.38
CA MET A 1 -24.84 -21.47 4.59
C MET A 1 -24.27 -20.19 5.17
N ARG A 2 -23.04 -20.22 5.73
CA ARG A 2 -22.37 -18.97 6.15
C ARG A 2 -22.00 -18.24 4.85
N GLN A 3 -22.52 -17.02 4.65
CA GLN A 3 -22.10 -16.18 3.55
C GLN A 3 -20.58 -15.97 3.70
N ASN A 4 -19.84 -16.23 2.63
CA ASN A 4 -18.41 -15.96 2.56
C ASN A 4 -18.24 -14.43 2.46
N ASN A 5 -18.15 -13.74 3.62
CA ASN A 5 -18.02 -12.29 3.72
C ASN A 5 -16.58 -11.80 3.50
N SER A 6 -15.66 -12.71 3.19
CA SER A 6 -14.26 -12.38 2.98
C SER A 6 -14.07 -11.73 1.61
N LYS A 7 -14.02 -10.42 1.58
CA LYS A 7 -13.66 -9.63 0.40
C LYS A 7 -12.26 -9.06 0.54
N VAL A 8 -11.56 -8.98 -0.58
CA VAL A 8 -10.26 -8.33 -0.68
C VAL A 8 -10.45 -6.94 -1.26
N ILE A 9 -10.09 -5.92 -0.52
CA ILE A 9 -10.19 -4.52 -0.94
C ILE A 9 -8.79 -3.96 -1.14
N GLY A 10 -8.47 -3.49 -2.34
CA GLY A 10 -7.27 -2.71 -2.58
C GLY A 10 -7.51 -1.24 -2.19
N VAL A 11 -6.60 -0.63 -1.45
CA VAL A 11 -6.69 0.81 -1.12
C VAL A 11 -5.58 1.57 -1.82
N ALA A 12 -5.98 2.43 -2.76
CA ALA A 12 -5.11 3.30 -3.53
C ALA A 12 -5.30 4.77 -3.13
N GLY A 13 -4.27 5.59 -3.31
CA GLY A 13 -4.34 7.02 -3.03
C GLY A 13 -2.95 7.63 -2.87
N GLY A 14 -2.82 8.90 -3.20
CA GLY A 14 -1.55 9.60 -3.11
C GLY A 14 -1.13 9.93 -1.67
N VAL A 15 0.10 10.39 -1.51
CA VAL A 15 0.61 10.91 -0.24
C VAL A 15 -0.28 12.06 0.26
N GLY A 16 -0.61 12.07 1.55
CA GLY A 16 -1.47 13.10 2.13
C GLY A 16 -2.97 12.94 1.86
N SER A 17 -3.41 11.92 1.07
CA SER A 17 -4.84 11.69 0.82
C SER A 17 -5.61 11.13 2.02
N GLY A 18 -4.93 10.56 3.01
CA GLY A 18 -5.56 9.99 4.20
C GLY A 18 -5.85 8.49 4.12
N LYS A 19 -5.12 7.73 3.30
CA LYS A 19 -5.20 6.26 3.28
C LYS A 19 -5.11 5.65 4.69
N SER A 20 -4.15 6.12 5.51
CA SER A 20 -3.98 5.63 6.88
C SER A 20 -5.25 5.79 7.73
N THR A 21 -6.00 6.87 7.54
CA THR A 21 -7.29 7.08 8.22
C THR A 21 -8.33 6.07 7.76
N VAL A 22 -8.40 5.80 6.45
CA VAL A 22 -9.28 4.76 5.88
C VAL A 22 -8.94 3.39 6.45
N LEU A 23 -7.65 3.02 6.47
CA LEU A 23 -7.20 1.74 7.03
C LEU A 23 -7.52 1.61 8.52
N ASP A 24 -7.34 2.68 9.29
CA ASP A 24 -7.65 2.71 10.70
C ASP A 24 -9.16 2.55 10.98
N ILE A 25 -10.02 3.23 10.21
CA ILE A 25 -11.49 3.06 10.30
C ILE A 25 -11.88 1.62 9.96
N LEU A 26 -11.38 1.06 8.86
CA LEU A 26 -11.66 -0.32 8.45
C LEU A 26 -11.22 -1.33 9.53
N ARG A 27 -10.05 -1.13 10.13
CA ARG A 27 -9.55 -1.99 11.21
C ARG A 27 -10.44 -1.90 12.44
N ARG A 28 -10.77 -0.70 12.91
CA ARG A 28 -11.48 -0.51 14.20
C ARG A 28 -12.98 -0.74 14.12
N LYS A 29 -13.61 -0.39 13.00
CA LYS A 29 -15.07 -0.43 12.87
C LYS A 29 -15.58 -1.68 12.15
N HIS A 30 -14.76 -2.27 11.27
CA HIS A 30 -15.15 -3.41 10.44
C HIS A 30 -14.27 -4.65 10.68
N ASP A 31 -13.45 -4.65 11.73
CA ASP A 31 -12.54 -5.76 12.08
C ASP A 31 -11.69 -6.26 10.89
N ALA A 32 -11.30 -5.35 10.00
CA ALA A 32 -10.56 -5.68 8.80
C ALA A 32 -9.10 -6.08 9.11
N VAL A 33 -8.61 -7.08 8.40
CA VAL A 33 -7.18 -7.44 8.37
C VAL A 33 -6.46 -6.56 7.37
N ILE A 34 -5.46 -5.82 7.82
CA ILE A 34 -4.69 -4.92 6.95
C ILE A 34 -3.38 -5.61 6.55
N CYS A 35 -3.12 -5.67 5.25
CA CYS A 35 -1.89 -6.13 4.64
C CYS A 35 -1.20 -4.94 3.95
N MET A 36 -0.11 -4.49 4.54
CA MET A 36 0.71 -3.40 3.98
C MET A 36 1.88 -4.01 3.20
N ALA A 37 1.93 -3.80 1.89
CA ALA A 37 2.99 -4.38 1.04
C ALA A 37 4.38 -3.86 1.40
N ASP A 38 4.49 -2.64 1.92
CA ASP A 38 5.77 -2.08 2.39
C ASP A 38 6.32 -2.88 3.59
N GLU A 39 5.45 -3.33 4.51
CA GLU A 39 5.85 -4.21 5.63
C GLU A 39 6.31 -5.57 5.11
N LEU A 40 5.60 -6.14 4.12
CA LEU A 40 6.02 -7.38 3.46
C LEU A 40 7.35 -7.23 2.76
N GLY A 41 7.61 -6.08 2.12
CA GLY A 41 8.92 -5.77 1.55
C GLY A 41 10.04 -5.87 2.57
N HIS A 42 9.78 -5.47 3.82
CA HIS A 42 10.72 -5.63 4.92
C HIS A 42 10.82 -7.09 5.39
N GLU A 43 9.72 -7.81 5.45
CA GLU A 43 9.72 -9.21 5.90
C GLU A 43 10.47 -10.12 4.95
N VAL A 44 10.30 -9.98 3.64
CA VAL A 44 10.99 -10.81 2.63
C VAL A 44 12.50 -10.54 2.56
N MET A 45 12.97 -9.46 3.17
CA MET A 45 14.40 -9.12 3.25
C MET A 45 15.06 -9.55 4.58
N ARG A 46 14.32 -10.20 5.52
CA ARG A 46 14.88 -10.64 6.79
C ARG A 46 15.83 -11.80 6.62
N PRO A 47 16.86 -11.96 7.47
CA PRO A 47 17.70 -13.14 7.48
C PRO A 47 16.91 -14.44 7.52
N GLY A 48 17.33 -15.43 6.75
CA GLY A 48 16.66 -16.72 6.62
C GLY A 48 15.54 -16.76 5.58
N THR A 49 15.27 -15.67 4.87
CA THR A 49 14.33 -15.66 3.74
C THR A 49 15.06 -15.80 2.40
N ALA A 50 14.38 -16.36 1.41
CA ALA A 50 14.90 -16.41 0.04
C ALA A 50 15.22 -15.03 -0.55
N GLY A 51 14.51 -13.98 -0.10
CA GLY A 51 14.76 -12.60 -0.51
C GLY A 51 16.09 -12.08 0.04
N PHE A 52 16.38 -12.34 1.31
CA PHE A 52 17.66 -12.01 1.93
C PHE A 52 18.83 -12.62 1.14
N ASP A 53 18.76 -13.93 0.86
CA ASP A 53 19.84 -14.62 0.16
C ASP A 53 20.06 -14.07 -1.25
N LYS A 54 18.98 -13.84 -2.02
CA LYS A 54 19.06 -13.26 -3.36
C LYS A 54 19.60 -11.84 -3.37
N ILE A 55 19.23 -11.02 -2.39
CA ILE A 55 19.72 -9.64 -2.28
C ILE A 55 21.20 -9.65 -1.89
N ARG A 56 21.61 -10.50 -0.94
CA ARG A 56 23.02 -10.68 -0.56
C ARG A 56 23.87 -11.14 -1.75
N GLU A 57 23.38 -12.10 -2.52
CA GLU A 57 24.05 -12.55 -3.74
C GLU A 57 24.18 -11.43 -4.78
N ALA A 58 23.12 -10.65 -4.96
CA ALA A 58 23.06 -9.58 -5.97
C ALA A 58 23.90 -8.35 -5.60
N PHE A 59 23.95 -7.98 -4.32
CA PHE A 59 24.55 -6.72 -3.86
C PHE A 59 25.83 -6.92 -3.02
N GLY A 60 26.18 -8.16 -2.69
CA GLY A 60 27.33 -8.50 -1.88
C GLY A 60 27.12 -8.24 -0.38
N GLU A 61 28.08 -8.65 0.44
CA GLU A 61 28.01 -8.52 1.90
C GLU A 61 28.17 -7.09 2.41
N ALA A 62 28.65 -6.17 1.55
CA ALA A 62 28.81 -4.76 1.91
C ALA A 62 27.50 -4.01 2.23
N ILE A 63 26.35 -4.65 2.04
CA ILE A 63 25.03 -4.12 2.41
C ILE A 63 24.54 -4.66 3.75
N LEU A 64 25.32 -5.49 4.42
CA LEU A 64 24.94 -6.08 5.70
C LEU A 64 25.41 -5.22 6.87
N SER A 65 24.59 -5.18 7.91
CA SER A 65 24.98 -4.64 9.22
C SER A 65 25.92 -5.60 9.95
N PRO A 66 26.59 -5.17 11.04
CA PRO A 66 27.40 -6.05 11.87
C PRO A 66 26.65 -7.26 12.43
N GLU A 67 25.34 -7.14 12.59
CA GLU A 67 24.44 -8.20 13.07
C GLU A 67 24.05 -9.20 11.96
N GLY A 68 24.50 -8.97 10.71
CA GLY A 68 24.22 -9.82 9.56
C GLY A 68 22.84 -9.60 8.92
N GLU A 69 22.18 -8.50 9.24
CA GLU A 69 20.91 -8.07 8.59
C GLU A 69 21.19 -7.12 7.43
N ILE A 70 20.25 -7.01 6.48
CA ILE A 70 20.36 -5.99 5.43
C ILE A 70 20.22 -4.60 6.05
N ASP A 71 21.30 -3.81 5.96
CA ASP A 71 21.27 -2.37 6.26
C ASP A 71 20.48 -1.65 5.14
N ARG A 72 19.21 -1.34 5.42
CA ARG A 72 18.30 -0.75 4.46
C ARG A 72 18.71 0.66 4.05
N GLU A 73 19.35 1.43 4.93
CA GLU A 73 19.83 2.76 4.58
C GLU A 73 21.01 2.68 3.60
N LEU A 74 21.91 1.72 3.84
CA LEU A 74 23.05 1.47 2.97
C LEU A 74 22.61 0.97 1.61
N LEU A 75 21.67 0.01 1.58
CA LEU A 75 21.07 -0.50 0.36
C LEU A 75 20.31 0.62 -0.39
N ALA A 76 19.48 1.41 0.30
CA ALA A 76 18.77 2.54 -0.29
C ALA A 76 19.73 3.55 -0.90
N ARG A 77 20.79 3.98 -0.17
CA ARG A 77 21.79 4.90 -0.71
C ARG A 77 22.49 4.36 -1.96
N ARG A 78 22.68 3.05 -2.05
CA ARG A 78 23.30 2.39 -3.21
C ARG A 78 22.35 2.40 -4.41
N VAL A 79 21.10 2.02 -4.24
CA VAL A 79 20.14 1.92 -5.34
C VAL A 79 19.58 3.28 -5.79
N TYR A 80 19.51 4.29 -4.90
CA TYR A 80 19.05 5.64 -5.27
C TYR A 80 19.98 6.35 -6.25
N ARG A 81 21.26 6.00 -6.27
CA ARG A 81 22.27 6.60 -7.14
C ARG A 81 22.39 5.93 -8.51
N ASP A 82 21.76 4.77 -8.66
CA ASP A 82 21.89 3.93 -9.85
C ASP A 82 20.54 3.27 -10.19
N PRO A 83 19.85 3.77 -11.25
CA PRO A 83 18.57 3.21 -11.68
C PRO A 83 18.63 1.72 -12.05
N ASP A 84 19.79 1.20 -12.50
CA ASP A 84 19.93 -0.22 -12.82
C ASP A 84 19.96 -1.07 -11.56
N GLN A 85 20.65 -0.60 -10.51
CA GLN A 85 20.64 -1.26 -9.21
C GLN A 85 19.23 -1.25 -8.59
N LEU A 86 18.48 -0.13 -8.73
CA LEU A 86 17.10 -0.09 -8.26
C LEU A 86 16.22 -1.09 -9.02
N ARG A 87 16.36 -1.17 -10.35
CA ARG A 87 15.63 -2.18 -11.15
C ARG A 87 15.98 -3.60 -10.71
N ARG A 88 17.26 -3.88 -10.45
CA ARG A 88 17.74 -5.18 -9.98
C ARG A 88 17.14 -5.55 -8.62
N LEU A 89 17.10 -4.61 -7.67
CA LEU A 89 16.48 -4.82 -6.36
C LEU A 89 14.97 -5.12 -6.51
N ASN A 90 14.27 -4.28 -7.28
CA ASN A 90 12.84 -4.44 -7.52
C ASN A 90 12.50 -5.78 -8.20
N ALA A 91 13.34 -6.25 -9.13
CA ALA A 91 13.17 -7.56 -9.79
C ALA A 91 13.30 -8.74 -8.80
N ILE A 92 14.00 -8.57 -7.69
CA ILE A 92 14.08 -9.57 -6.62
C ILE A 92 12.90 -9.43 -5.65
N VAL A 93 12.63 -8.21 -5.18
CA VAL A 93 11.68 -7.97 -4.07
C VAL A 93 10.23 -8.06 -4.53
N HIS A 94 9.85 -7.47 -5.66
CA HIS A 94 8.44 -7.42 -6.09
C HIS A 94 7.81 -8.81 -6.24
N PRO A 95 8.43 -9.80 -6.93
CA PRO A 95 7.83 -11.13 -7.04
C PRO A 95 7.63 -11.81 -5.69
N LEU A 96 8.54 -11.61 -4.74
CA LEU A 96 8.45 -12.19 -3.41
C LEU A 96 7.33 -11.56 -2.59
N VAL A 97 7.19 -10.24 -2.64
CA VAL A 97 6.10 -9.51 -2.00
C VAL A 97 4.75 -9.95 -2.58
N ILE A 98 4.62 -10.02 -3.91
CA ILE A 98 3.39 -10.46 -4.57
C ILE A 98 3.05 -11.92 -4.18
N SER A 99 4.05 -12.80 -4.12
CA SER A 99 3.86 -14.18 -3.65
C SER A 99 3.34 -14.24 -2.22
N GLU A 100 3.91 -13.42 -1.33
CA GLU A 100 3.46 -13.37 0.07
C GLU A 100 2.04 -12.75 0.19
N ILE A 101 1.71 -11.73 -0.60
CA ILE A 101 0.34 -11.18 -0.68
C ILE A 101 -0.65 -12.28 -1.09
N ARG A 102 -0.36 -13.03 -2.16
CA ARG A 102 -1.21 -14.14 -2.63
C ARG A 102 -1.40 -15.20 -1.55
N LYS A 103 -0.34 -15.56 -0.85
CA LYS A 103 -0.38 -16.50 0.26
C LYS A 103 -1.30 -16.00 1.38
N ARG A 104 -1.11 -14.75 1.85
CA ARG A 104 -1.96 -14.16 2.89
C ARG A 104 -3.42 -14.06 2.48
N ILE A 105 -3.70 -13.74 1.21
CA ILE A 105 -5.06 -13.75 0.67
C ILE A 105 -5.64 -15.16 0.69
N SER A 106 -4.88 -16.20 0.36
CA SER A 106 -5.37 -17.60 0.37
C SER A 106 -5.60 -18.14 1.77
N GLU A 107 -4.83 -17.68 2.75
CA GLU A 107 -4.89 -18.10 4.15
C GLU A 107 -5.80 -17.22 5.02
N ARG A 108 -6.45 -16.21 4.43
CA ARG A 108 -7.26 -15.23 5.17
C ARG A 108 -8.48 -15.84 5.83
N ASP A 109 -8.90 -15.24 6.94
CA ASP A 109 -10.17 -15.57 7.59
C ASP A 109 -11.35 -15.22 6.68
N CYS A 110 -12.19 -16.21 6.36
CA CYS A 110 -13.36 -16.05 5.50
C CYS A 110 -14.49 -15.20 6.11
N ASN A 111 -14.37 -14.75 7.35
CA ASN A 111 -15.36 -13.92 8.02
C ASN A 111 -14.95 -12.45 8.12
N ARG A 112 -13.74 -12.10 7.65
CA ARG A 112 -13.17 -10.74 7.80
C ARG A 112 -12.84 -10.13 6.45
N LEU A 113 -12.97 -8.81 6.36
CA LEU A 113 -12.45 -8.05 5.24
C LEU A 113 -10.91 -8.11 5.23
N PHE A 114 -10.34 -8.31 4.06
CA PHE A 114 -8.89 -8.25 3.85
C PHE A 114 -8.55 -7.01 3.04
N ILE A 115 -7.73 -6.14 3.59
CA ILE A 115 -7.36 -4.87 2.96
C ILE A 115 -5.91 -4.94 2.50
N LEU A 116 -5.70 -4.76 1.21
CA LEU A 116 -4.37 -4.65 0.62
C LEU A 116 -4.02 -3.18 0.37
N GLU A 117 -2.96 -2.71 1.02
CA GLU A 117 -2.39 -1.38 0.77
C GLU A 117 -0.99 -1.52 0.17
N THR A 118 -0.80 -0.89 -0.98
CA THR A 118 0.51 -0.77 -1.63
C THR A 118 0.56 0.51 -2.47
N ALA A 119 1.74 1.12 -2.50
CA ALA A 119 1.99 2.30 -3.34
C ALA A 119 1.96 1.97 -4.85
N LEU A 120 2.18 0.71 -5.22
CA LEU A 120 2.30 0.23 -6.59
C LEU A 120 1.17 -0.75 -6.97
N LEU A 121 -0.06 -0.50 -6.48
CA LEU A 121 -1.18 -1.42 -6.63
C LEU A 121 -1.46 -1.78 -8.10
N PHE A 122 -1.51 -0.79 -8.96
CA PHE A 122 -1.79 -0.95 -10.39
C PHE A 122 -0.55 -1.38 -11.19
N GLU A 123 0.60 -0.82 -10.89
CA GLU A 123 1.88 -1.07 -11.59
C GLU A 123 2.35 -2.52 -11.43
N THR A 124 1.99 -3.15 -10.31
CA THR A 124 2.35 -4.56 -10.03
C THR A 124 1.24 -5.54 -10.39
N GLY A 125 0.08 -5.07 -10.84
CA GLY A 125 -1.10 -5.90 -11.11
C GLY A 125 -1.75 -6.49 -9.85
N CYS A 126 -1.46 -5.94 -8.67
CA CYS A 126 -2.06 -6.38 -7.41
C CYS A 126 -3.54 -5.99 -7.29
N ASP A 127 -4.01 -5.01 -8.07
CA ASP A 127 -5.42 -4.66 -8.23
C ASP A 127 -6.26 -5.87 -8.68
N GLN A 128 -5.69 -6.76 -9.51
CA GLN A 128 -6.34 -7.99 -9.99
C GLN A 128 -6.55 -9.04 -8.88
N LEU A 129 -5.92 -8.88 -7.72
CA LEU A 129 -6.11 -9.73 -6.55
C LEU A 129 -7.25 -9.25 -5.66
N CYS A 130 -7.82 -8.10 -5.95
CA CYS A 130 -8.84 -7.43 -5.17
C CYS A 130 -10.24 -7.66 -5.76
N ASP A 131 -11.25 -7.81 -4.91
CA ASP A 131 -12.66 -7.80 -5.34
C ASP A 131 -13.10 -6.39 -5.74
N GLU A 132 -12.63 -5.38 -5.02
CA GLU A 132 -12.76 -3.95 -5.37
C GLU A 132 -11.46 -3.19 -5.04
N VAL A 133 -11.22 -2.11 -5.79
CA VAL A 133 -10.20 -1.12 -5.46
C VAL A 133 -10.88 0.19 -5.07
N TRP A 134 -10.52 0.70 -3.89
CA TRP A 134 -11.02 1.95 -3.35
C TRP A 134 -9.96 3.04 -3.47
N GLY A 135 -10.28 4.10 -4.21
CA GLY A 135 -9.41 5.26 -4.40
C GLY A 135 -9.70 6.33 -3.34
N VAL A 136 -8.70 6.68 -2.54
CA VAL A 136 -8.81 7.79 -1.59
C VAL A 136 -8.31 9.06 -2.26
N VAL A 137 -9.24 9.99 -2.51
CA VAL A 137 -8.96 11.28 -3.16
C VAL A 137 -9.12 12.43 -2.19
N THR A 138 -8.27 13.43 -2.35
CA THR A 138 -8.28 14.65 -1.53
C THR A 138 -7.77 15.79 -2.41
N GLU A 139 -8.37 16.97 -2.29
CA GLU A 139 -7.94 18.16 -3.00
C GLU A 139 -6.44 18.45 -2.76
N ASP A 140 -5.73 18.86 -3.79
CA ASP A 140 -4.28 18.99 -3.75
C ASP A 140 -3.83 20.01 -2.71
N GLU A 141 -4.55 21.11 -2.51
CA GLU A 141 -4.23 22.11 -1.49
C GLU A 141 -4.36 21.55 -0.06
N ILE A 142 -5.35 20.68 0.16
CA ILE A 142 -5.53 20.00 1.45
C ILE A 142 -4.38 19.01 1.69
N ARG A 143 -3.97 18.26 0.65
CA ARG A 143 -2.83 17.32 0.72
C ARG A 143 -1.53 18.06 1.04
N ILE A 144 -1.26 19.18 0.35
CA ILE A 144 -0.06 20.01 0.57
C ILE A 144 -0.04 20.51 2.01
N ARG A 145 -1.16 21.04 2.51
CA ARG A 145 -1.27 21.49 3.91
C ARG A 145 -0.99 20.35 4.89
N ARG A 146 -1.62 19.19 4.71
CA ARG A 146 -1.40 18.01 5.57
C ARG A 146 0.06 17.55 5.57
N LEU A 147 0.72 17.58 4.42
CA LEU A 147 2.14 17.21 4.30
C LEU A 147 3.06 18.23 4.96
N LYS A 148 2.73 19.51 4.87
CA LYS A 148 3.45 20.56 5.59
C LYS A 148 3.33 20.35 7.10
N ASP A 149 2.11 20.16 7.61
CA ASP A 149 1.83 20.07 9.06
C ASP A 149 2.39 18.78 9.68
N SER A 150 2.29 17.65 8.97
CA SER A 150 2.69 16.33 9.51
C SER A 150 4.14 15.95 9.24
N ARG A 151 4.76 16.47 8.18
CA ARG A 151 6.11 16.07 7.74
C ARG A 151 7.06 17.23 7.50
N GLY A 152 6.62 18.48 7.66
CA GLY A 152 7.42 19.67 7.42
C GLY A 152 7.82 19.86 5.93
N TYR A 153 7.07 19.26 4.99
CA TYR A 153 7.42 19.39 3.57
C TYR A 153 7.12 20.80 3.06
N SER A 154 8.02 21.34 2.23
CA SER A 154 7.70 22.54 1.45
C SER A 154 6.64 22.22 0.39
N ARG A 155 5.95 23.24 -0.14
CA ARG A 155 4.99 23.10 -1.24
C ARG A 155 5.63 22.41 -2.45
N GLU A 156 6.81 22.86 -2.85
CA GLU A 156 7.54 22.34 -4.01
C GLU A 156 7.87 20.86 -3.86
N LYS A 157 8.27 20.44 -2.64
CA LYS A 157 8.54 19.03 -2.32
C LYS A 157 7.26 18.20 -2.37
N ALA A 158 6.16 18.70 -1.79
CA ALA A 158 4.88 18.04 -1.82
C ALA A 158 4.38 17.83 -3.25
N GLU A 159 4.36 18.88 -4.06
CA GLU A 159 3.96 18.84 -5.47
C GLU A 159 4.85 17.92 -6.31
N SER A 160 6.18 17.92 -6.06
CA SER A 160 7.10 17.00 -6.74
C SER A 160 6.78 15.54 -6.47
N ILE A 161 6.45 15.19 -5.22
CA ILE A 161 6.03 13.82 -4.87
C ILE A 161 4.68 13.48 -5.51
N MET A 162 3.73 14.41 -5.47
CA MET A 162 2.39 14.21 -6.02
C MET A 162 2.40 14.00 -7.54
N ARG A 163 3.28 14.68 -8.28
CA ARG A 163 3.45 14.51 -9.74
C ARG A 163 3.89 13.09 -10.15
N ASN A 164 4.54 12.36 -9.26
CA ASN A 164 4.99 10.98 -9.51
C ASN A 164 3.96 9.93 -9.08
N GLN A 165 2.75 10.33 -8.72
CA GLN A 165 1.66 9.45 -8.28
C GLN A 165 0.44 9.61 -9.18
N HIS A 166 -0.48 8.65 -9.11
CA HIS A 166 -1.77 8.79 -9.81
C HIS A 166 -2.52 10.04 -9.33
N SER A 167 -3.00 10.82 -10.29
CA SER A 167 -3.84 11.98 -10.01
C SER A 167 -5.21 11.55 -9.47
N ASN A 168 -5.94 12.46 -8.80
CA ASN A 168 -7.32 12.23 -8.39
C ASN A 168 -8.21 11.81 -9.58
N ALA A 169 -8.00 12.40 -10.77
CA ALA A 169 -8.74 12.04 -11.98
C ALA A 169 -8.43 10.60 -12.42
N ALA A 170 -7.16 10.19 -12.40
CA ALA A 170 -6.77 8.82 -12.72
C ALA A 170 -7.38 7.81 -11.72
N LEU A 171 -7.34 8.11 -10.41
CA LEU A 171 -7.93 7.24 -9.39
C LEU A 171 -9.45 7.09 -9.57
N ARG A 172 -10.15 8.16 -9.97
CA ARG A 172 -11.60 8.10 -10.27
C ARG A 172 -11.93 7.18 -11.45
N THR A 173 -10.98 6.96 -12.36
CA THR A 173 -11.15 6.06 -13.51
C THR A 173 -10.72 4.62 -13.20
N LEU A 174 -9.63 4.46 -12.42
CA LEU A 174 -9.03 3.15 -12.15
C LEU A 174 -9.76 2.38 -11.02
N CYS A 175 -10.37 3.09 -10.07
CA CYS A 175 -10.96 2.49 -8.89
C CYS A 175 -12.47 2.26 -9.06
N GLN A 176 -12.98 1.14 -8.55
CA GLN A 176 -14.41 0.85 -8.54
C GLN A 176 -15.18 1.75 -7.58
N ARG A 177 -14.50 2.25 -6.54
CA ARG A 177 -15.07 3.16 -5.54
C ARG A 177 -14.12 4.30 -5.23
N VAL A 178 -14.67 5.47 -4.99
CA VAL A 178 -13.89 6.66 -4.61
C VAL A 178 -14.38 7.17 -3.27
N LEU A 179 -13.45 7.31 -2.33
CA LEU A 179 -13.65 7.93 -1.02
C LEU A 179 -13.06 9.34 -1.06
N VAL A 180 -13.89 10.34 -0.83
CA VAL A 180 -13.49 11.75 -0.82
C VAL A 180 -13.15 12.14 0.62
N ASN A 181 -11.92 12.61 0.85
CA ASN A 181 -11.42 12.95 2.18
C ASN A 181 -11.01 14.43 2.28
N ASP A 182 -11.92 15.31 1.85
CA ASP A 182 -11.72 16.76 1.88
C ASP A 182 -12.30 17.43 3.14
N GLY A 183 -13.23 16.73 3.82
CA GLY A 183 -14.02 17.24 4.94
C GLY A 183 -13.62 16.67 6.31
N GLU A 184 -14.63 16.54 7.15
CA GLU A 184 -14.50 16.03 8.50
C GLU A 184 -14.29 14.49 8.54
N PRO A 185 -13.60 13.96 9.55
CA PRO A 185 -13.38 12.51 9.69
C PRO A 185 -14.67 11.68 9.70
N ARG A 186 -15.76 12.21 10.26
CA ARG A 186 -17.08 11.56 10.29
C ARG A 186 -17.67 11.35 8.88
N ASP A 187 -17.40 12.27 7.95
CA ASP A 187 -17.92 12.17 6.59
C ASP A 187 -17.22 11.05 5.81
N LEU A 188 -15.91 10.88 6.06
CA LEU A 188 -15.14 9.77 5.52
C LEU A 188 -15.61 8.43 6.12
N GLU A 189 -15.85 8.38 7.44
CA GLU A 189 -16.38 7.18 8.12
C GLU A 189 -17.74 6.78 7.55
N ALA A 190 -18.65 7.73 7.32
CA ALA A 190 -19.95 7.45 6.70
C ALA A 190 -19.81 6.86 5.29
N GLN A 191 -18.92 7.40 4.47
CA GLN A 191 -18.63 6.86 3.13
C GLN A 191 -18.09 5.42 3.21
N ILE A 192 -17.20 5.12 4.15
CA ILE A 192 -16.63 3.78 4.34
C ILE A 192 -17.71 2.79 4.78
N ASN A 193 -18.59 3.16 5.73
CA ASN A 193 -19.67 2.30 6.19
C ASN A 193 -20.60 1.90 5.04
N VAL A 194 -21.06 2.86 4.25
CA VAL A 194 -21.88 2.61 3.05
C VAL A 194 -21.15 1.77 2.02
N ALA A 195 -19.83 1.99 1.87
CA ALA A 195 -19.02 1.23 0.94
C ALA A 195 -18.92 -0.25 1.34
N VAL A 196 -18.70 -0.54 2.63
CA VAL A 196 -18.64 -1.90 3.16
C VAL A 196 -19.99 -2.59 3.05
N GLU A 197 -21.07 -1.94 3.44
CA GLU A 197 -22.44 -2.48 3.32
C GLU A 197 -22.73 -2.90 1.88
N ASN A 198 -22.53 -2.01 0.92
CA ASN A 198 -22.75 -2.29 -0.50
C ASN A 198 -21.89 -3.45 -1.04
N LEU A 199 -20.65 -3.56 -0.57
CA LEU A 199 -19.74 -4.63 -1.00
C LEU A 199 -20.18 -6.01 -0.47
N LEU A 200 -20.75 -6.06 0.74
CA LEU A 200 -21.21 -7.29 1.38
C LEU A 200 -22.59 -7.72 0.90
N GLU A 201 -23.46 -6.77 0.54
CA GLU A 201 -24.83 -7.03 0.05
C GLU A 201 -24.85 -7.51 -1.41
N ASN A 202 -23.87 -7.09 -2.24
CA ASN A 202 -23.78 -7.45 -3.65
C ASN A 202 -22.58 -8.37 -3.93
N PRO A 203 -22.60 -9.64 -3.50
CA PRO A 203 -21.54 -10.59 -3.83
C PRO A 203 -21.55 -10.81 -5.36
N LYS A 204 -20.52 -10.30 -6.06
CA LYS A 204 -20.29 -10.62 -7.48
C LYS A 204 -19.87 -12.07 -7.63
#